data_7a2a7a9fe87c8077baac0ef6dd1a59db
#
_entry.id   7a2a7a9fe87c8077baac0ef6dd1a59db
#
_cell.length_a   1.000
_cell.length_b   1.000
_cell.length_c   1.000
_cell.angle_alpha   90.00
_cell.angle_beta   90.00
_cell.angle_gamma   90.00
#
_symmetry.space_group_name_H-M   'P 1'
#
loop_
_entity.id
_entity.type
_entity.pdbx_description
1 polymer ?
#
loop_
_entity_poly.entity_id
_entity_poly.type
_entity_poly.pdbx_seq_one_letter_code
_entity_poly.pdbx_strand_id
1 'polypeptide(L)'
;MITTGNLAIPLLLMLLACYMELFALQRWRGIVIVWRDTVFNLNSGHVILWVCRGFEVIGYAWVLQHVSVHWVSQLPLVAQWLFGFLAWDFCFYWMHRLHHKFSFLWSIHGIHHEGEHFNLSLGIRNSWYSSLSNFPFIVGLAVLGLPVEIFVVVSSMHYTVQFYNHNGWVKRSGFLERLMVTPAYHRVHHGMNAVYVDKNFGGTFQFWDFLFGTHQYELPNEPIRYGVTQPTPSNNPFWVNTLPFLKGLGIGHSLQIGRIEDKFPSGWMARAGFVLFLVVVFYVWIEPAWLLDWMDVSRYWARWVFVVLITAGTIAVGAATDGR
;
A
#
# COMPACT_ATOMS: atom_id res chain seq x y z
N MET A 1 26.31 3.36 -6.72
CA MET A 1 25.65 2.13 -7.20
C MET A 1 24.83 1.59 -6.03
N ILE A 2 23.50 1.75 -6.05
CA ILE A 2 22.65 0.99 -5.14
C ILE A 2 22.73 -0.44 -5.66
N THR A 3 23.50 -1.27 -4.99
CA THR A 3 23.54 -2.69 -5.31
C THR A 3 22.17 -3.24 -4.99
N THR A 4 21.45 -3.66 -6.00
CA THR A 4 20.11 -4.27 -5.98
C THR A 4 20.03 -5.52 -5.09
N GLY A 5 21.09 -5.83 -4.41
CA GLY A 5 21.36 -7.10 -3.70
C GLY A 5 20.37 -7.49 -2.63
N ASN A 6 19.44 -6.63 -2.19
CA ASN A 6 18.71 -6.99 -0.97
C ASN A 6 17.31 -6.36 -0.83
N LEU A 7 16.54 -6.23 -1.90
CA LEU A 7 15.11 -5.87 -1.77
C LEU A 7 14.31 -6.90 -0.97
N ALA A 8 14.77 -8.14 -0.92
CA ALA A 8 14.17 -9.18 -0.09
C ALA A 8 14.34 -8.91 1.40
N ILE A 9 15.42 -8.26 1.84
CA ILE A 9 15.65 -7.97 3.27
C ILE A 9 14.56 -7.04 3.83
N PRO A 10 14.25 -5.87 3.24
CA PRO A 10 13.13 -5.05 3.71
C PRO A 10 11.81 -5.81 3.78
N LEU A 11 11.49 -6.63 2.79
CA LEU A 11 10.27 -7.44 2.78
C LEU A 11 10.23 -8.47 3.91
N LEU A 12 11.35 -9.15 4.15
CA LEU A 12 11.48 -10.08 5.27
C LEU A 12 11.35 -9.36 6.62
N LEU A 13 11.96 -8.18 6.76
CA LEU A 13 11.85 -7.37 7.97
C LEU A 13 10.41 -6.88 8.20
N MET A 14 9.72 -6.45 7.14
CA MET A 14 8.30 -6.08 7.21
C MET A 14 7.43 -7.26 7.63
N LEU A 15 7.66 -8.44 7.05
CA LEU A 15 6.95 -9.66 7.41
C LEU A 15 7.21 -10.05 8.87
N LEU A 16 8.47 -10.03 9.30
CA LEU A 16 8.85 -10.30 10.67
C LEU A 16 8.18 -9.31 11.63
N ALA A 17 8.18 -8.02 11.31
CA ALA A 17 7.52 -6.99 12.10
C ALA A 17 6.00 -7.23 12.20
N CYS A 18 5.33 -7.63 11.11
CA CYS A 18 3.92 -8.01 11.15
C CYS A 18 3.68 -9.17 12.12
N TYR A 19 4.45 -10.23 12.03
CA TYR A 19 4.27 -11.40 12.90
C TYR A 19 4.59 -11.09 14.36
N MET A 20 5.64 -10.33 14.63
CA MET A 20 5.99 -9.89 15.97
C MET A 20 4.86 -9.04 16.59
N GLU A 21 4.29 -8.11 15.81
CA GLU A 21 3.15 -7.31 16.27
C GLU A 21 1.92 -8.17 16.54
N LEU A 22 1.53 -9.04 15.59
CA LEU A 22 0.37 -9.92 15.75
C LEU A 22 0.52 -10.84 16.96
N PHE A 23 1.72 -11.40 17.17
CA PHE A 23 2.03 -12.17 18.36
C PHE A 23 1.89 -11.33 19.63
N ALA A 24 2.41 -10.11 19.64
CA ALA A 24 2.33 -9.19 20.78
C ALA A 24 0.86 -8.82 21.08
N LEU A 25 0.07 -8.48 20.06
CA LEU A 25 -1.35 -8.15 20.19
C LEU A 25 -2.14 -9.33 20.78
N GLN A 26 -1.90 -10.54 20.26
CA GLN A 26 -2.56 -11.73 20.77
C GLN A 26 -2.12 -12.09 22.20
N ARG A 27 -0.80 -12.12 22.46
CA ARG A 27 -0.24 -12.62 23.72
C ARG A 27 -0.44 -11.68 24.90
N TRP A 28 -0.32 -10.36 24.67
CA TRP A 28 -0.32 -9.37 25.74
C TRP A 28 -1.55 -8.46 25.77
N ARG A 29 -2.35 -8.41 24.70
CA ARG A 29 -3.60 -7.62 24.67
C ARG A 29 -4.85 -8.47 24.48
N GLY A 30 -4.71 -9.79 24.31
CA GLY A 30 -5.83 -10.70 24.13
C GLY A 30 -6.63 -10.47 22.83
N ILE A 31 -6.05 -9.80 21.85
CA ILE A 31 -6.72 -9.52 20.57
C ILE A 31 -6.76 -10.80 19.75
N VAL A 32 -7.96 -11.18 19.32
CA VAL A 32 -8.13 -12.33 18.40
C VAL A 32 -7.64 -11.94 17.02
N ILE A 33 -6.66 -12.68 16.48
CA ILE A 33 -6.13 -12.43 15.15
C ILE A 33 -6.99 -13.14 14.09
N VAL A 34 -7.54 -12.34 13.20
CA VAL A 34 -8.28 -12.85 12.02
C VAL A 34 -7.28 -13.16 10.91
N TRP A 35 -6.76 -14.38 10.91
CA TRP A 35 -5.70 -14.79 9.98
C TRP A 35 -6.09 -14.68 8.51
N ARG A 36 -7.37 -14.86 8.18
CA ARG A 36 -7.89 -14.66 6.82
C ARG A 36 -7.58 -13.24 6.30
N ASP A 37 -7.88 -12.23 7.11
CA ASP A 37 -7.64 -10.83 6.76
C ASP A 37 -6.13 -10.55 6.66
N THR A 38 -5.35 -11.08 7.60
CA THR A 38 -3.89 -10.95 7.57
C THR A 38 -3.30 -11.54 6.28
N VAL A 39 -3.72 -12.75 5.90
CA VAL A 39 -3.25 -13.41 4.66
C VAL A 39 -3.70 -12.63 3.43
N PHE A 40 -4.93 -12.13 3.41
CA PHE A 40 -5.40 -11.27 2.34
C PHE A 40 -4.56 -9.98 2.25
N ASN A 41 -4.31 -9.30 3.37
CA ASN A 41 -3.50 -8.09 3.42
C ASN A 41 -2.10 -8.33 2.82
N LEU A 42 -1.46 -9.45 3.19
CA LEU A 42 -0.13 -9.81 2.70
C LEU A 42 -0.11 -10.15 1.20
N ASN A 43 -1.22 -10.61 0.62
CA ASN A 43 -1.27 -11.11 -0.75
C ASN A 43 -2.11 -10.25 -1.71
N SER A 44 -2.81 -9.20 -1.23
CA SER A 44 -3.81 -8.47 -2.03
C SER A 44 -3.25 -7.78 -3.26
N GLY A 45 -2.01 -7.34 -3.25
CA GLY A 45 -1.52 -6.49 -4.32
C GLY A 45 -0.08 -6.69 -4.78
N HIS A 46 0.79 -7.34 -4.01
CA HIS A 46 2.20 -7.03 -4.18
C HIS A 46 2.82 -7.37 -5.53
N VAL A 47 2.52 -8.48 -6.19
CA VAL A 47 3.25 -8.83 -7.42
C VAL A 47 2.86 -7.89 -8.56
N ILE A 48 1.55 -7.73 -8.79
CA ILE A 48 1.06 -6.81 -9.83
C ILE A 48 1.36 -5.35 -9.46
N LEU A 49 1.24 -4.99 -8.19
CA LEU A 49 1.62 -3.66 -7.71
C LEU A 49 3.07 -3.33 -8.05
N TRP A 50 3.99 -4.30 -7.90
CA TRP A 50 5.41 -4.08 -8.25
C TRP A 50 5.63 -3.96 -9.76
N VAL A 51 4.91 -4.73 -10.57
CA VAL A 51 4.90 -4.53 -12.04
C VAL A 51 4.43 -3.10 -12.36
N CYS A 52 3.32 -2.66 -11.77
CA CYS A 52 2.82 -1.30 -11.93
C CYS A 52 3.81 -0.24 -11.42
N ARG A 53 4.51 -0.53 -10.31
CA ARG A 53 5.58 0.33 -9.80
C ARG A 53 6.75 0.44 -10.77
N GLY A 54 7.11 -0.64 -11.44
CA GLY A 54 8.11 -0.62 -12.50
C GLY A 54 7.70 0.32 -13.65
N PHE A 55 6.45 0.24 -14.13
CA PHE A 55 5.93 1.16 -15.15
C PHE A 55 5.94 2.62 -14.68
N GLU A 56 5.58 2.87 -13.43
CA GLU A 56 5.66 4.19 -12.82
C GLU A 56 7.10 4.76 -12.88
N VAL A 57 8.10 3.97 -12.46
CA VAL A 57 9.51 4.40 -12.47
C VAL A 57 10.02 4.63 -13.89
N ILE A 58 9.64 3.77 -14.84
CA ILE A 58 10.02 3.92 -16.26
C ILE A 58 9.38 5.17 -16.85
N GLY A 59 8.10 5.39 -16.61
CA GLY A 59 7.41 6.61 -17.04
C GLY A 59 8.04 7.86 -16.46
N TYR A 60 8.40 7.82 -15.16
CA TYR A 60 9.12 8.89 -14.48
C TYR A 60 10.47 9.18 -15.14
N ALA A 61 11.29 8.15 -15.37
CA ALA A 61 12.60 8.27 -16.01
C ALA A 61 12.47 8.81 -17.43
N TRP A 62 11.47 8.37 -18.19
CA TRP A 62 11.19 8.88 -19.53
C TRP A 62 10.87 10.38 -19.52
N VAL A 63 10.01 10.84 -18.62
CA VAL A 63 9.69 12.27 -18.46
C VAL A 63 10.92 13.06 -18.03
N LEU A 64 11.69 12.54 -17.09
CA LEU A 64 12.94 13.17 -16.63
C LEU A 64 13.92 13.36 -17.79
N GLN A 65 14.03 12.38 -18.68
CA GLN A 65 14.96 12.43 -19.81
C GLN A 65 14.50 13.36 -20.94
N HIS A 66 13.19 13.43 -21.23
CA HIS A 66 12.70 14.08 -22.47
C HIS A 66 11.94 15.39 -22.24
N VAL A 67 11.43 15.63 -21.02
CA VAL A 67 10.52 16.76 -20.73
C VAL A 67 11.06 17.65 -19.60
N SER A 68 12.04 17.19 -18.83
CA SER A 68 12.53 17.88 -17.64
C SER A 68 13.18 19.23 -17.97
N VAL A 69 12.92 20.21 -17.10
CA VAL A 69 13.63 21.50 -17.08
C VAL A 69 14.95 21.44 -16.29
N HIS A 70 15.28 20.31 -15.69
CA HIS A 70 16.50 20.02 -14.95
C HIS A 70 16.86 21.02 -13.82
N TRP A 71 15.85 21.73 -13.29
CA TRP A 71 16.08 22.73 -12.24
C TRP A 71 16.59 22.09 -10.94
N VAL A 72 15.94 21.03 -10.47
CA VAL A 72 16.31 20.36 -9.21
C VAL A 72 17.69 19.71 -9.31
N SER A 73 18.01 19.08 -10.45
CA SER A 73 19.30 18.40 -10.65
C SER A 73 20.51 19.36 -10.64
N GLN A 74 20.30 20.66 -10.80
CA GLN A 74 21.32 21.68 -10.68
C GLN A 74 21.57 22.16 -9.22
N LEU A 75 20.69 21.80 -8.30
CA LEU A 75 20.85 22.18 -6.88
C LEU A 75 21.98 21.35 -6.24
N PRO A 76 22.58 21.85 -5.13
CA PRO A 76 23.46 21.03 -4.30
C PRO A 76 22.75 19.74 -3.86
N LEU A 77 23.47 18.62 -3.75
CA LEU A 77 22.91 17.29 -3.48
C LEU A 77 22.00 17.28 -2.23
N VAL A 78 22.39 17.96 -1.16
CA VAL A 78 21.58 18.07 0.07
C VAL A 78 20.23 18.75 -0.23
N ALA A 79 20.24 19.81 -1.06
CA ALA A 79 19.00 20.49 -1.44
C ALA A 79 18.10 19.62 -2.33
N GLN A 80 18.67 18.79 -3.22
CA GLN A 80 17.90 17.82 -3.99
C GLN A 80 17.18 16.81 -3.09
N TRP A 81 17.83 16.29 -2.06
CA TRP A 81 17.23 15.37 -1.09
C TRP A 81 16.14 16.03 -0.25
N LEU A 82 16.38 17.23 0.27
CA LEU A 82 15.39 17.97 1.06
C LEU A 82 14.17 18.33 0.21
N PHE A 83 14.39 18.84 -1.00
CA PHE A 83 13.33 19.13 -1.94
C PHE A 83 12.55 17.85 -2.30
N GLY A 84 13.26 16.78 -2.68
CA GLY A 84 12.66 15.52 -3.06
C GLY A 84 11.75 14.97 -1.96
N PHE A 85 12.21 14.98 -0.70
CA PHE A 85 11.43 14.47 0.42
C PHE A 85 10.18 15.32 0.71
N LEU A 86 10.32 16.65 0.77
CA LEU A 86 9.20 17.55 1.06
C LEU A 86 8.19 17.60 -0.09
N ALA A 87 8.68 17.66 -1.33
CA ALA A 87 7.83 17.69 -2.51
C ALA A 87 7.08 16.37 -2.73
N TRP A 88 7.75 15.22 -2.47
CA TRP A 88 7.08 13.93 -2.46
C TRP A 88 5.97 13.88 -1.42
N ASP A 89 6.24 14.29 -0.17
CA ASP A 89 5.25 14.26 0.92
C ASP A 89 4.06 15.18 0.63
N PHE A 90 4.31 16.34 -0.01
CA PHE A 90 3.26 17.23 -0.52
C PHE A 90 2.41 16.58 -1.62
N CYS A 91 3.06 15.94 -2.61
CA CYS A 91 2.37 15.22 -3.67
C CYS A 91 1.53 14.07 -3.09
N PHE A 92 2.08 13.35 -2.11
CA PHE A 92 1.37 12.28 -1.41
C PHE A 92 0.12 12.81 -0.69
N TYR A 93 0.21 13.91 0.06
CA TYR A 93 -0.95 14.52 0.73
C TYR A 93 -2.10 14.79 -0.27
N TRP A 94 -1.80 15.45 -1.39
CA TRP A 94 -2.83 15.77 -2.39
C TRP A 94 -3.35 14.54 -3.12
N MET A 95 -2.47 13.64 -3.50
CA MET A 95 -2.85 12.35 -4.07
C MET A 95 -3.81 11.62 -3.12
N HIS A 96 -3.44 11.45 -1.87
CA HIS A 96 -4.23 10.75 -0.85
C HIS A 96 -5.60 11.40 -0.65
N ARG A 97 -5.64 12.72 -0.48
CA ARG A 97 -6.88 13.50 -0.34
C ARG A 97 -7.78 13.36 -1.57
N LEU A 98 -7.23 13.37 -2.77
CA LEU A 98 -8.01 13.23 -4.01
C LEU A 98 -8.48 11.80 -4.22
N HIS A 99 -7.73 10.79 -3.75
CA HIS A 99 -8.18 9.40 -3.72
C HIS A 99 -9.43 9.21 -2.85
N HIS A 100 -9.60 9.97 -1.80
CA HIS A 100 -10.82 10.00 -0.99
C HIS A 100 -11.95 10.81 -1.64
N LYS A 101 -11.62 11.85 -2.41
CA LYS A 101 -12.59 12.78 -2.96
C LYS A 101 -13.27 12.26 -4.22
N PHE A 102 -12.55 11.57 -5.10
CA PHE A 102 -13.05 11.12 -6.39
C PHE A 102 -13.35 9.61 -6.37
N SER A 103 -14.57 9.23 -6.73
CA SER A 103 -15.04 7.84 -6.71
C SER A 103 -14.17 6.90 -7.54
N PHE A 104 -13.65 7.34 -8.68
CA PHE A 104 -12.72 6.56 -9.50
C PHE A 104 -11.42 6.25 -8.74
N LEU A 105 -10.81 7.24 -8.08
CA LEU A 105 -9.60 7.07 -7.30
C LEU A 105 -9.88 6.29 -6.00
N TRP A 106 -11.06 6.50 -5.40
CA TRP A 106 -11.52 5.69 -4.27
C TRP A 106 -11.66 4.20 -4.62
N SER A 107 -12.04 3.86 -5.86
CA SER A 107 -12.06 2.47 -6.34
C SER A 107 -10.68 1.79 -6.25
N ILE A 108 -9.59 2.56 -6.20
CA ILE A 108 -8.23 2.07 -5.99
C ILE A 108 -7.87 2.08 -4.49
N HIS A 109 -8.06 3.21 -3.82
CA HIS A 109 -7.63 3.41 -2.45
C HIS A 109 -8.56 2.79 -1.41
N GLY A 110 -9.86 2.70 -1.70
CA GLY A 110 -10.87 2.10 -0.82
C GLY A 110 -10.56 0.66 -0.42
N ILE A 111 -9.87 -0.10 -1.29
CA ILE A 111 -9.38 -1.46 -0.99
C ILE A 111 -8.53 -1.46 0.29
N HIS A 112 -7.69 -0.44 0.45
CA HIS A 112 -6.85 -0.25 1.63
C HIS A 112 -7.70 0.00 2.89
N HIS A 113 -8.77 0.78 2.78
CA HIS A 113 -9.70 1.09 3.87
C HIS A 113 -10.71 -0.02 4.20
N GLU A 114 -10.89 -1.03 3.34
CA GLU A 114 -11.78 -2.15 3.63
C GLU A 114 -11.32 -3.05 4.80
N GLY A 115 -10.06 -2.90 5.26
CA GLY A 115 -9.54 -3.69 6.37
C GLY A 115 -10.19 -3.30 7.70
N GLU A 116 -10.77 -4.30 8.40
CA GLU A 116 -11.47 -4.12 9.67
C GLU A 116 -10.54 -4.27 10.89
N HIS A 117 -9.32 -4.76 10.69
CA HIS A 117 -8.35 -5.05 11.74
C HIS A 117 -7.08 -4.23 11.54
N PHE A 118 -6.94 -3.19 12.35
CA PHE A 118 -5.82 -2.27 12.25
C PHE A 118 -4.54 -2.87 12.87
N ASN A 119 -3.58 -3.22 12.02
CA ASN A 119 -2.26 -3.75 12.36
C ASN A 119 -1.31 -3.59 11.18
N LEU A 120 -0.02 -3.88 11.35
CA LEU A 120 1.00 -3.68 10.32
C LEU A 120 0.70 -4.38 8.98
N SER A 121 0.00 -5.53 9.00
CA SER A 121 -0.36 -6.20 7.74
C SER A 121 -1.30 -5.36 6.89
N LEU A 122 -2.13 -4.50 7.50
CA LEU A 122 -3.01 -3.58 6.77
C LEU A 122 -2.19 -2.57 5.95
N GLY A 123 -1.01 -2.17 6.42
CA GLY A 123 -0.09 -1.29 5.68
C GLY A 123 0.43 -1.90 4.37
N ILE A 124 0.31 -3.23 4.20
CA ILE A 124 0.67 -3.93 2.96
C ILE A 124 -0.54 -4.07 2.01
N ARG A 125 -1.77 -3.96 2.53
CA ARG A 125 -3.00 -4.06 1.74
C ARG A 125 -3.12 -2.89 0.77
N ASN A 126 -2.93 -3.16 -0.51
CA ASN A 126 -3.00 -2.14 -1.56
C ASN A 126 -3.69 -2.68 -2.81
N SER A 127 -4.20 -1.75 -3.65
CA SER A 127 -4.67 -2.09 -4.98
C SER A 127 -3.50 -2.40 -5.93
N TRP A 128 -3.77 -3.25 -6.90
CA TRP A 128 -2.87 -3.50 -8.04
C TRP A 128 -2.49 -2.22 -8.80
N TYR A 129 -3.40 -1.24 -8.82
CA TYR A 129 -3.29 -0.02 -9.62
C TYR A 129 -2.75 1.19 -8.84
N SER A 130 -2.40 1.02 -7.55
CA SER A 130 -1.98 2.14 -6.69
C SER A 130 -0.81 2.92 -7.28
N SER A 131 0.23 2.24 -7.77
CA SER A 131 1.39 2.92 -8.38
C SER A 131 1.03 3.68 -9.65
N LEU A 132 0.15 3.14 -10.49
CA LEU A 132 -0.30 3.84 -11.71
C LEU A 132 -1.14 5.06 -11.38
N SER A 133 -1.98 5.00 -10.34
CA SER A 133 -2.78 6.14 -9.90
C SER A 133 -1.95 7.24 -9.23
N ASN A 134 -0.75 6.91 -8.73
CA ASN A 134 0.18 7.88 -8.15
C ASN A 134 0.90 8.70 -9.22
N PHE A 135 1.13 8.12 -10.40
CA PHE A 135 1.96 8.72 -11.46
C PHE A 135 1.56 10.16 -11.83
N PRO A 136 0.27 10.51 -12.03
CA PRO A 136 -0.13 11.88 -12.35
C PRO A 136 0.29 12.93 -11.32
N PHE A 137 0.43 12.53 -10.05
CA PHE A 137 0.78 13.43 -8.95
C PHE A 137 2.27 13.64 -8.80
N ILE A 138 3.07 12.63 -9.16
CA ILE A 138 4.53 12.65 -9.00
C ILE A 138 5.28 13.07 -10.26
N VAL A 139 4.65 13.01 -11.43
CA VAL A 139 5.28 13.31 -12.72
C VAL A 139 5.85 14.74 -12.74
N GLY A 140 5.25 15.69 -12.01
CA GLY A 140 5.76 17.04 -11.84
C GLY A 140 7.17 17.09 -11.24
N LEU A 141 7.53 16.11 -10.38
CA LEU A 141 8.88 16.02 -9.81
C LEU A 141 9.92 15.66 -10.90
N ALA A 142 9.55 14.79 -11.84
CA ALA A 142 10.38 14.47 -13.00
C ALA A 142 10.54 15.70 -13.92
N VAL A 143 9.45 16.44 -14.17
CA VAL A 143 9.49 17.68 -14.98
C VAL A 143 10.42 18.71 -14.33
N LEU A 144 10.39 18.85 -13.01
CA LEU A 144 11.29 19.75 -12.28
C LEU A 144 12.74 19.24 -12.23
N GLY A 145 13.02 18.00 -12.57
CA GLY A 145 14.37 17.44 -12.68
C GLY A 145 14.87 16.77 -11.40
N LEU A 146 13.97 16.22 -10.57
CA LEU A 146 14.39 15.42 -9.44
C LEU A 146 14.96 14.08 -9.94
N PRO A 147 16.24 13.74 -9.63
CA PRO A 147 16.87 12.50 -10.09
C PRO A 147 16.07 11.25 -9.68
N VAL A 148 16.05 10.24 -10.59
CA VAL A 148 15.26 9.02 -10.38
C VAL A 148 15.71 8.24 -9.14
N GLU A 149 17.00 8.26 -8.83
CA GLU A 149 17.57 7.61 -7.65
C GLU A 149 17.03 8.23 -6.35
N ILE A 150 16.96 9.57 -6.31
CA ILE A 150 16.40 10.30 -5.16
C ILE A 150 14.91 10.01 -5.07
N PHE A 151 14.18 10.06 -6.18
CA PHE A 151 12.75 9.72 -6.23
C PHE A 151 12.47 8.32 -5.67
N VAL A 152 13.21 7.30 -6.11
CA VAL A 152 13.02 5.91 -5.67
C VAL A 152 13.31 5.77 -4.16
N VAL A 153 14.41 6.35 -3.67
CA VAL A 153 14.76 6.26 -2.24
C VAL A 153 13.77 7.01 -1.37
N VAL A 154 13.43 8.24 -1.72
CA VAL A 154 12.47 9.07 -0.97
C VAL A 154 11.10 8.40 -0.90
N SER A 155 10.59 7.89 -2.01
CA SER A 155 9.32 7.17 -2.02
C SER A 155 9.37 5.89 -1.18
N SER A 156 10.49 5.16 -1.19
CA SER A 156 10.67 3.96 -0.37
C SER A 156 10.71 4.28 1.13
N MET A 157 11.40 5.36 1.51
CA MET A 157 11.40 5.86 2.90
C MET A 157 9.98 6.25 3.34
N HIS A 158 9.25 6.93 2.48
CA HIS A 158 7.88 7.33 2.73
C HIS A 158 6.96 6.11 2.94
N TYR A 159 7.04 5.09 2.07
CA TYR A 159 6.29 3.85 2.25
C TYR A 159 6.66 3.10 3.54
N THR A 160 7.92 3.18 3.97
CA THR A 160 8.34 2.61 5.26
C THR A 160 7.66 3.32 6.44
N VAL A 161 7.54 4.65 6.39
CA VAL A 161 6.79 5.43 7.39
C VAL A 161 5.31 5.06 7.34
N GLN A 162 4.71 4.94 6.14
CA GLN A 162 3.31 4.52 5.99
C GLN A 162 3.08 3.11 6.56
N PHE A 163 3.98 2.18 6.34
CA PHE A 163 3.91 0.85 6.95
C PHE A 163 3.92 0.94 8.49
N TYR A 164 4.87 1.70 9.06
CA TYR A 164 4.92 1.92 10.51
C TYR A 164 3.64 2.55 11.05
N ASN A 165 3.03 3.47 10.33
CA ASN A 165 1.80 4.16 10.74
C ASN A 165 0.60 3.23 10.91
N HIS A 166 0.62 2.01 10.33
CA HIS A 166 -0.39 0.97 10.55
C HIS A 166 -0.16 0.14 11.82
N ASN A 167 0.78 0.54 12.68
CA ASN A 167 1.06 -0.22 13.90
C ASN A 167 -0.10 -0.14 14.91
N GLY A 168 -0.73 -1.28 15.19
CA GLY A 168 -1.83 -1.40 16.14
C GLY A 168 -1.37 -1.50 17.61
N TRP A 169 -0.08 -1.81 17.85
CA TRP A 169 0.49 -1.89 19.18
C TRP A 169 0.79 -0.51 19.78
N VAL A 170 1.33 0.42 18.96
CA VAL A 170 1.73 1.76 19.40
C VAL A 170 0.49 2.63 19.60
N LYS A 171 0.21 2.99 20.86
CA LYS A 171 -0.92 3.89 21.18
C LYS A 171 -0.56 5.35 20.95
N ARG A 172 0.61 5.76 21.45
CA ARG A 172 1.13 7.12 21.38
C ARG A 172 2.62 7.10 21.07
N SER A 173 3.06 8.03 20.21
CA SER A 173 4.47 8.17 19.79
C SER A 173 5.18 9.37 20.44
N GLY A 174 4.60 9.93 21.51
CA GLY A 174 5.18 11.00 22.29
C GLY A 174 5.43 12.27 21.48
N PHE A 175 6.68 12.79 21.53
CA PHE A 175 7.04 14.03 20.83
C PHE A 175 6.83 13.98 19.31
N LEU A 176 6.97 12.79 18.68
CA LEU A 176 6.78 12.63 17.24
C LEU A 176 5.38 13.04 16.78
N GLU A 177 4.36 12.91 17.65
CA GLU A 177 2.99 13.32 17.34
C GLU A 177 2.79 14.82 17.10
N ARG A 178 3.84 15.64 17.30
CA ARG A 178 3.79 17.07 17.00
C ARG A 178 4.22 17.42 15.58
N LEU A 179 4.96 16.52 14.94
CA LEU A 179 5.60 16.78 13.64
C LEU A 179 5.18 15.78 12.59
N MET A 180 5.08 14.51 12.97
CA MET A 180 4.92 13.40 12.03
C MET A 180 3.55 12.76 12.15
N VAL A 181 3.11 12.19 11.05
CA VAL A 181 2.03 11.20 11.06
C VAL A 181 2.51 9.99 11.88
N THR A 182 1.69 9.56 12.82
CA THR A 182 1.98 8.46 13.75
C THR A 182 0.85 7.42 13.71
N PRO A 183 1.02 6.23 14.30
CA PRO A 183 -0.06 5.25 14.36
C PRO A 183 -1.37 5.80 14.96
N ALA A 184 -1.29 6.66 15.98
CA ALA A 184 -2.49 7.30 16.56
C ALA A 184 -3.21 8.19 15.55
N TYR A 185 -2.46 8.91 14.75
CA TYR A 185 -2.96 9.81 13.73
C TYR A 185 -3.56 9.06 12.55
N HIS A 186 -2.89 7.99 12.12
CA HIS A 186 -3.30 7.17 11.00
C HIS A 186 -4.50 6.25 11.32
N ARG A 187 -4.67 5.84 12.59
CA ARG A 187 -5.91 5.17 13.03
C ARG A 187 -7.15 6.02 12.79
N VAL A 188 -7.06 7.32 13.07
CA VAL A 188 -8.16 8.27 12.79
C VAL A 188 -8.47 8.32 11.30
N HIS A 189 -7.44 8.35 10.45
CA HIS A 189 -7.59 8.32 9.00
C HIS A 189 -8.37 7.08 8.51
N HIS A 190 -8.12 5.91 9.07
CA HIS A 190 -8.84 4.67 8.78
C HIS A 190 -10.21 4.57 9.44
N GLY A 191 -10.60 5.55 10.27
CA GLY A 191 -11.86 5.54 10.98
C GLY A 191 -13.06 5.80 10.06
N MET A 192 -14.05 4.89 10.09
CA MET A 192 -15.33 5.06 9.39
C MET A 192 -16.38 5.85 10.15
N ASN A 193 -16.07 6.30 11.38
CA ASN A 193 -16.94 7.16 12.17
C ASN A 193 -17.10 8.52 11.46
N ALA A 194 -18.28 9.11 11.50
CA ALA A 194 -18.56 10.36 10.76
C ALA A 194 -17.60 11.52 11.10
N VAL A 195 -17.07 11.57 12.32
CA VAL A 195 -16.10 12.59 12.76
C VAL A 195 -14.69 12.35 12.18
N TYR A 196 -14.38 11.12 11.78
CA TYR A 196 -13.06 10.70 11.29
C TYR A 196 -12.97 10.58 9.77
N VAL A 197 -14.11 10.47 9.09
CA VAL A 197 -14.13 10.38 7.62
C VAL A 197 -13.48 11.61 6.99
N ASP A 198 -12.66 11.39 5.98
CA ASP A 198 -11.93 12.41 5.22
C ASP A 198 -11.02 13.30 6.09
N LYS A 199 -10.32 12.68 7.04
CA LYS A 199 -9.32 13.32 7.89
C LYS A 199 -7.94 12.69 7.73
N ASN A 200 -6.90 13.46 8.09
CA ASN A 200 -5.52 13.01 8.26
C ASN A 200 -4.90 12.36 7.01
N PHE A 201 -4.78 13.12 5.92
CA PHE A 201 -4.22 12.65 4.65
C PHE A 201 -2.70 12.71 4.57
N GLY A 202 -2.02 13.30 5.58
CA GLY A 202 -0.56 13.39 5.62
C GLY A 202 0.13 12.04 5.49
N GLY A 203 1.26 12.02 4.82
CA GLY A 203 2.10 10.83 4.67
C GLY A 203 3.13 10.71 5.78
N THR A 204 4.13 11.57 5.76
CA THR A 204 5.17 11.62 6.80
C THR A 204 4.91 12.77 7.77
N PHE A 205 4.56 13.93 7.26
CA PHE A 205 4.32 15.11 8.10
C PHE A 205 2.84 15.42 8.20
N GLN A 206 2.38 15.72 9.43
CA GLN A 206 0.99 16.09 9.67
C GLN A 206 0.70 17.58 9.43
N PHE A 207 1.71 18.44 9.23
CA PHE A 207 1.51 19.89 9.07
C PHE A 207 0.69 20.21 7.81
N TRP A 208 0.65 19.34 6.79
CA TRP A 208 -0.23 19.50 5.64
C TRP A 208 -1.71 19.45 6.05
N ASP A 209 -2.07 18.54 6.95
CA ASP A 209 -3.45 18.44 7.45
C ASP A 209 -3.85 19.66 8.27
N PHE A 210 -2.94 20.24 9.04
CA PHE A 210 -3.18 21.53 9.71
C PHE A 210 -3.34 22.65 8.70
N LEU A 211 -2.45 22.74 7.71
CA LEU A 211 -2.47 23.79 6.70
C LEU A 211 -3.75 23.78 5.85
N PHE A 212 -4.23 22.58 5.51
CA PHE A 212 -5.39 22.41 4.63
C PHE A 212 -6.70 22.02 5.37
N GLY A 213 -6.71 22.07 6.70
CA GLY A 213 -7.93 21.93 7.52
C GLY A 213 -8.49 20.51 7.59
N THR A 214 -7.66 19.48 7.36
CA THR A 214 -8.06 18.06 7.41
C THR A 214 -7.59 17.34 8.66
N HIS A 215 -6.98 18.05 9.59
CA HIS A 215 -6.48 17.48 10.84
C HIS A 215 -7.61 17.08 11.79
N GLN A 216 -7.44 15.89 12.42
CA GLN A 216 -8.34 15.38 13.47
C GLN A 216 -7.55 14.52 14.46
N TYR A 217 -7.69 14.77 15.75
CA TYR A 217 -7.18 13.88 16.80
C TYR A 217 -8.14 12.73 17.09
N GLU A 218 -7.60 11.63 17.61
CA GLU A 218 -8.38 10.54 18.20
C GLU A 218 -9.14 11.06 19.43
N LEU A 219 -10.47 10.93 19.41
CA LEU A 219 -11.33 11.42 20.49
C LEU A 219 -11.52 10.34 21.56
N PRO A 220 -11.36 10.68 22.86
CA PRO A 220 -11.46 9.69 23.93
C PRO A 220 -12.82 8.99 24.03
N ASN A 221 -13.89 9.68 23.64
CA ASN A 221 -15.27 9.18 23.76
C ASN A 221 -15.82 8.65 22.43
N GLU A 222 -15.00 8.54 21.38
CA GLU A 222 -15.42 8.07 20.07
C GLU A 222 -14.47 6.94 19.60
N PRO A 223 -14.70 5.70 20.03
CA PRO A 223 -13.87 4.57 19.61
C PRO A 223 -13.87 4.41 18.10
N ILE A 224 -12.68 4.24 17.52
CA ILE A 224 -12.52 4.14 16.08
C ILE A 224 -13.09 2.80 15.59
N ARG A 225 -13.96 2.87 14.59
CA ARG A 225 -14.46 1.73 13.82
C ARG A 225 -13.77 1.72 12.48
N TYR A 226 -13.24 0.58 12.08
CA TYR A 226 -12.52 0.40 10.82
C TYR A 226 -13.40 -0.26 9.76
N GLY A 227 -12.95 -0.21 8.51
CA GLY A 227 -13.66 -0.73 7.37
C GLY A 227 -14.38 0.37 6.58
N VAL A 228 -15.24 -0.04 5.66
CA VAL A 228 -16.04 0.84 4.80
C VAL A 228 -17.51 0.42 4.84
N THR A 229 -18.41 1.34 4.50
CA THR A 229 -19.87 1.09 4.54
C THR A 229 -20.32 0.04 3.51
N GLN A 230 -19.60 -0.10 2.41
CA GLN A 230 -19.92 -1.05 1.33
C GLN A 230 -18.66 -1.80 0.91
N PRO A 231 -18.16 -2.74 1.72
CA PRO A 231 -16.97 -3.51 1.37
C PRO A 231 -17.23 -4.41 0.17
N THR A 232 -16.15 -4.75 -0.53
CA THR A 232 -16.22 -5.77 -1.59
C THR A 232 -16.46 -7.13 -0.93
N PRO A 233 -17.55 -7.85 -1.28
CA PRO A 233 -17.92 -9.08 -0.60
C PRO A 233 -17.08 -10.27 -1.09
N SER A 234 -15.77 -10.16 -1.08
CA SER A 234 -14.83 -11.17 -1.57
C SER A 234 -13.46 -11.01 -0.92
N ASN A 235 -12.75 -12.13 -0.71
CA ASN A 235 -11.33 -12.16 -0.37
C ASN A 235 -10.47 -12.53 -1.60
N ASN A 236 -11.08 -12.58 -2.80
CA ASN A 236 -10.35 -12.80 -4.03
C ASN A 236 -9.78 -11.48 -4.55
N PRO A 237 -8.44 -11.33 -4.64
CA PRO A 237 -7.79 -10.10 -5.09
C PRO A 237 -8.28 -9.61 -6.46
N PHE A 238 -8.66 -10.50 -7.36
CA PHE A 238 -9.23 -10.12 -8.65
C PHE A 238 -10.52 -9.32 -8.49
N TRP A 239 -11.48 -9.83 -7.70
CA TRP A 239 -12.75 -9.14 -7.49
C TRP A 239 -12.61 -7.87 -6.68
N VAL A 240 -11.76 -7.88 -5.66
CA VAL A 240 -11.49 -6.69 -4.83
C VAL A 240 -10.90 -5.55 -5.67
N ASN A 241 -10.04 -5.87 -6.64
CA ASN A 241 -9.45 -4.86 -7.54
C ASN A 241 -10.34 -4.49 -8.74
N THR A 242 -11.31 -5.30 -9.12
CA THR A 242 -12.10 -5.10 -10.36
C THR A 242 -13.51 -4.60 -10.07
N LEU A 243 -14.18 -5.15 -9.06
CA LEU A 243 -15.59 -4.87 -8.77
C LEU A 243 -15.89 -3.39 -8.48
N PRO A 244 -15.06 -2.62 -7.74
CA PRO A 244 -15.31 -1.19 -7.54
C PRO A 244 -15.41 -0.40 -8.84
N PHE A 245 -14.57 -0.72 -9.83
CA PHE A 245 -14.62 -0.08 -11.16
C PHE A 245 -15.86 -0.49 -11.94
N LEU A 246 -16.22 -1.78 -11.93
CA LEU A 246 -17.43 -2.27 -12.60
C LEU A 246 -18.68 -1.62 -12.01
N LYS A 247 -18.74 -1.45 -10.69
CA LYS A 247 -19.83 -0.73 -10.02
C LYS A 247 -19.87 0.75 -10.45
N GLY A 248 -18.71 1.40 -10.55
CA GLY A 248 -18.59 2.77 -11.03
C GLY A 248 -19.09 2.96 -12.49
N LEU A 249 -18.96 1.91 -13.32
CA LEU A 249 -19.47 1.87 -14.69
C LEU A 249 -20.94 1.41 -14.78
N GLY A 250 -21.61 1.16 -13.66
CA GLY A 250 -22.99 0.66 -13.64
C GLY A 250 -23.16 -0.84 -13.96
N ILE A 251 -22.06 -1.57 -14.21
CA ILE A 251 -22.09 -2.99 -14.62
C ILE A 251 -22.07 -3.93 -13.40
N GLY A 252 -21.46 -3.51 -12.32
CA GLY A 252 -21.18 -4.39 -11.16
C GLY A 252 -22.39 -4.65 -10.24
N HIS A 253 -23.51 -3.97 -10.42
CA HIS A 253 -24.67 -4.08 -9.51
C HIS A 253 -25.42 -5.42 -9.62
N SER A 254 -25.36 -6.08 -10.76
CA SER A 254 -25.98 -7.38 -11.01
C SER A 254 -25.07 -8.57 -10.62
N LEU A 255 -23.81 -8.32 -10.35
CA LEU A 255 -22.86 -9.38 -9.95
C LEU A 255 -23.05 -9.67 -8.45
N GLN A 256 -23.91 -10.65 -8.15
CA GLN A 256 -24.02 -11.19 -6.79
C GLN A 256 -22.78 -12.05 -6.47
N ILE A 257 -21.70 -11.38 -6.09
CA ILE A 257 -20.53 -12.04 -5.52
C ILE A 257 -20.84 -12.14 -4.03
N GLY A 258 -21.61 -13.17 -3.63
CA GLY A 258 -21.93 -13.42 -2.24
C GLY A 258 -20.71 -13.97 -1.50
N ARG A 259 -20.40 -13.47 -0.30
CA ARG A 259 -19.62 -14.24 0.68
C ARG A 259 -20.44 -15.50 0.97
N ILE A 260 -19.87 -16.66 0.64
CA ILE A 260 -20.38 -17.90 1.17
C ILE A 260 -19.91 -17.96 2.63
N GLU A 261 -20.85 -18.11 3.56
CA GLU A 261 -20.55 -18.26 4.99
C GLU A 261 -19.41 -19.25 5.21
N ASP A 262 -18.56 -18.96 6.18
CA ASP A 262 -17.30 -19.64 6.53
C ASP A 262 -17.46 -21.18 6.65
N LYS A 263 -17.48 -21.87 5.51
CA LYS A 263 -17.58 -23.35 5.46
C LYS A 263 -16.23 -24.06 5.56
N PHE A 264 -15.11 -23.31 5.48
CA PHE A 264 -13.78 -23.91 5.48
C PHE A 264 -12.98 -23.58 6.73
N PRO A 265 -12.27 -24.57 7.31
CA PRO A 265 -11.33 -24.30 8.39
C PRO A 265 -10.28 -23.30 7.88
N SER A 266 -10.27 -22.11 8.45
CA SER A 266 -9.41 -20.97 8.03
C SER A 266 -7.90 -21.28 8.04
N GLY A 267 -7.48 -22.33 8.71
CA GLY A 267 -6.09 -22.60 8.98
C GLY A 267 -5.24 -23.02 7.78
N TRP A 268 -5.74 -23.84 6.85
CA TRP A 268 -4.92 -24.28 5.71
C TRP A 268 -4.78 -23.19 4.64
N MET A 269 -5.82 -22.39 4.42
CA MET A 269 -5.79 -21.28 3.47
C MET A 269 -4.88 -20.16 3.94
N ALA A 270 -4.90 -19.87 5.27
CA ALA A 270 -3.95 -18.97 5.89
C ALA A 270 -2.51 -19.40 5.65
N ARG A 271 -2.23 -20.71 5.80
CA ARG A 271 -0.92 -21.29 5.51
C ARG A 271 -0.54 -21.19 4.04
N ALA A 272 -1.47 -21.49 3.13
CA ALA A 272 -1.23 -21.38 1.69
C ALA A 272 -0.91 -19.94 1.27
N GLY A 273 -1.66 -18.96 1.75
CA GLY A 273 -1.39 -17.56 1.49
C GLY A 273 -0.05 -17.09 2.07
N PHE A 274 0.31 -17.59 3.26
CA PHE A 274 1.62 -17.33 3.85
C PHE A 274 2.75 -17.95 3.04
N VAL A 275 2.59 -19.21 2.58
CA VAL A 275 3.57 -19.87 1.70
C VAL A 275 3.74 -19.11 0.39
N LEU A 276 2.62 -18.65 -0.23
CA LEU A 276 2.70 -17.81 -1.43
C LEU A 276 3.53 -16.54 -1.19
N PHE A 277 3.29 -15.86 -0.08
CA PHE A 277 4.07 -14.67 0.28
C PHE A 277 5.56 -15.00 0.45
N LEU A 278 5.90 -16.09 1.14
CA LEU A 278 7.29 -16.54 1.29
C LEU A 278 7.92 -16.88 -0.06
N VAL A 279 7.17 -17.48 -0.98
CA VAL A 279 7.68 -17.77 -2.35
C VAL A 279 8.03 -16.48 -3.08
N VAL A 280 7.20 -15.43 -2.96
CA VAL A 280 7.50 -14.11 -3.54
C VAL A 280 8.78 -13.53 -2.93
N VAL A 281 8.90 -13.53 -1.59
CA VAL A 281 10.09 -13.02 -0.90
C VAL A 281 11.34 -13.78 -1.31
N PHE A 282 11.26 -15.11 -1.36
CA PHE A 282 12.38 -15.97 -1.75
C PHE A 282 12.79 -15.74 -3.21
N TYR A 283 11.83 -15.57 -4.12
CA TYR A 283 12.11 -15.24 -5.50
C TYR A 283 12.83 -13.89 -5.66
N VAL A 284 12.37 -12.86 -4.96
CA VAL A 284 13.03 -11.53 -4.94
C VAL A 284 14.43 -11.63 -4.34
N TRP A 285 14.66 -12.55 -3.40
CA TRP A 285 15.98 -12.81 -2.83
C TRP A 285 16.96 -13.38 -3.87
N ILE A 286 16.51 -14.37 -4.66
CA ILE A 286 17.36 -15.02 -5.68
C ILE A 286 17.60 -14.09 -6.88
N GLU A 287 16.59 -13.30 -7.25
CA GLU A 287 16.60 -12.44 -8.41
C GLU A 287 16.52 -10.94 -8.04
N PRO A 288 17.58 -10.37 -7.44
CA PRO A 288 17.55 -8.99 -6.98
C PRO A 288 17.42 -7.95 -8.12
N ALA A 289 17.78 -8.31 -9.36
CA ALA A 289 17.62 -7.46 -10.56
C ALA A 289 16.15 -7.36 -11.05
N TRP A 290 15.23 -8.05 -10.41
CA TRP A 290 13.81 -8.09 -10.76
C TRP A 290 13.19 -6.71 -11.06
N LEU A 291 13.51 -5.70 -10.27
CA LEU A 291 12.91 -4.36 -10.43
C LEU A 291 13.62 -3.48 -11.47
N LEU A 292 14.80 -3.85 -11.92
CA LEU A 292 15.62 -3.01 -12.81
C LEU A 292 15.60 -3.46 -14.27
N ASP A 293 15.58 -4.78 -14.51
CA ASP A 293 15.74 -5.36 -15.84
C ASP A 293 14.50 -6.06 -16.40
N TRP A 294 13.35 -5.90 -15.77
CA TRP A 294 12.15 -6.67 -16.11
C TRP A 294 11.51 -6.30 -17.45
N MET A 295 11.94 -5.21 -18.09
CA MET A 295 11.47 -4.80 -19.42
C MET A 295 12.01 -5.66 -20.58
N ASP A 296 13.11 -6.38 -20.40
CA ASP A 296 13.61 -7.30 -21.42
C ASP A 296 12.87 -8.64 -21.32
N VAL A 297 11.68 -8.70 -21.95
CA VAL A 297 10.81 -9.89 -21.96
C VAL A 297 11.52 -11.08 -22.61
N SER A 298 12.36 -10.85 -23.63
CA SER A 298 13.04 -11.92 -24.36
C SER A 298 14.05 -12.65 -23.50
N ARG A 299 14.75 -11.91 -22.63
CA ARG A 299 15.78 -12.42 -21.72
C ARG A 299 15.20 -13.00 -20.43
N TYR A 300 14.03 -12.50 -19.98
CA TYR A 300 13.48 -12.78 -18.66
C TYR A 300 12.07 -13.35 -18.70
N TRP A 301 11.69 -14.07 -19.74
CA TRP A 301 10.36 -14.68 -19.88
C TRP A 301 9.94 -15.48 -18.63
N ALA A 302 10.88 -16.14 -17.96
CA ALA A 302 10.61 -16.89 -16.74
C ALA A 302 10.04 -16.03 -15.60
N ARG A 303 10.40 -14.74 -15.54
CA ARG A 303 9.87 -13.79 -14.57
C ARG A 303 8.39 -13.51 -14.82
N TRP A 304 8.00 -13.39 -16.09
CA TRP A 304 6.60 -13.19 -16.44
C TRP A 304 5.76 -14.43 -16.16
N VAL A 305 6.30 -15.61 -16.41
CA VAL A 305 5.66 -16.87 -15.98
C VAL A 305 5.48 -16.89 -14.47
N PHE A 306 6.49 -16.48 -13.72
CA PHE A 306 6.38 -16.38 -12.26
C PHE A 306 5.29 -15.37 -11.82
N VAL A 307 5.23 -14.17 -12.41
CA VAL A 307 4.17 -13.18 -12.13
C VAL A 307 2.79 -13.80 -12.37
N VAL A 308 2.61 -14.46 -13.50
CA VAL A 308 1.32 -15.11 -13.84
C VAL A 308 0.98 -16.21 -12.82
N LEU A 309 1.93 -17.09 -12.49
CA LEU A 309 1.71 -18.18 -11.53
C LEU A 309 1.37 -17.67 -10.12
N ILE A 310 2.11 -16.67 -9.61
CA ILE A 310 1.81 -16.09 -8.29
C ILE A 310 0.47 -15.36 -8.30
N THR A 311 0.17 -14.62 -9.35
CA THR A 311 -1.14 -13.94 -9.48
C THR A 311 -2.27 -14.96 -9.52
N ALA A 312 -2.14 -16.02 -10.32
CA ALA A 312 -3.12 -17.11 -10.36
C ALA A 312 -3.24 -17.80 -8.99
N GLY A 313 -2.13 -18.04 -8.30
CA GLY A 313 -2.11 -18.61 -6.95
C GLY A 313 -2.84 -17.75 -5.93
N THR A 314 -2.60 -16.42 -5.92
CA THR A 314 -3.30 -15.51 -5.01
C THR A 314 -4.80 -15.42 -5.31
N ILE A 315 -5.18 -15.43 -6.58
CA ILE A 315 -6.59 -15.48 -7.01
C ILE A 315 -7.22 -16.79 -6.55
N ALA A 316 -6.55 -17.94 -6.74
CA ALA A 316 -7.05 -19.25 -6.33
C ALA A 316 -7.22 -19.35 -4.81
N VAL A 317 -6.25 -18.87 -4.02
CA VAL A 317 -6.37 -18.82 -2.54
C VAL A 317 -7.53 -17.92 -2.12
N GLY A 318 -7.68 -16.76 -2.77
CA GLY A 318 -8.81 -15.85 -2.50
C GLY A 318 -10.17 -16.48 -2.87
N ALA A 319 -10.27 -17.14 -4.03
CA ALA A 319 -11.49 -17.85 -4.43
C ALA A 319 -11.85 -18.97 -3.46
N ALA A 320 -10.86 -19.74 -3.02
CA ALA A 320 -11.06 -20.79 -2.04
C ALA A 320 -11.49 -20.25 -0.66
N THR A 321 -10.99 -19.06 -0.24
CA THR A 321 -11.48 -18.38 0.98
C THR A 321 -12.92 -17.87 0.83
N ASP A 322 -13.37 -17.60 -0.39
CA ASP A 322 -14.76 -17.24 -0.69
C ASP A 322 -15.68 -18.47 -0.84
N GLY A 323 -15.14 -19.69 -0.71
CA GLY A 323 -15.88 -20.93 -0.86
C GLY A 323 -16.21 -21.32 -2.32
N ARG A 324 -15.36 -20.89 -3.26
CA ARG A 324 -15.51 -21.08 -4.70
C ARG A 324 -14.40 -21.91 -5.29
#